data_629c78c7cc41300cceab2001575e0506
#
_entry.id   629c78c7cc41300cceab2001575e0506
#
_cell.length_a   1.000
_cell.length_b   1.000
_cell.length_c   1.000
_cell.angle_alpha   90.00
_cell.angle_beta   90.00
_cell.angle_gamma   90.00
#
_symmetry.space_group_name_H-M   'P 1'
#
loop_
_entity.id
_entity.type
_entity.pdbx_description
1 polymer ?
#
loop_
_entity_poly.entity_id
_entity_poly.type
_entity_poly.pdbx_seq_one_letter_code
_entity_poly.pdbx_strand_id
1 'polypeptide(L)'
;MPTPPTFPAPLRKFLRKAAGGDIPFWSTIGMEVVESATGMGRVRVRFDKGLLNSNGVMHGGVVFSAADAATAVALLSLMQAGERMATTEMKINFIKSVQACDIIAEACILHRGGHTAVGDVTVRDGAGNLVAKALATFAITQPRAPVVRRKRVAKKKTPARKNTG
;
A
#
# COMPACT_ATOMS: atom_id res chain seq x y z
N MET A 1 1.67 25.80 -20.43
CA MET A 1 2.02 25.01 -19.24
C MET A 1 1.39 23.64 -19.39
N PRO A 2 2.12 22.54 -19.26
CA PRO A 2 1.50 21.21 -19.30
C PRO A 2 0.52 21.06 -18.14
N THR A 3 -0.67 20.54 -18.43
CA THR A 3 -1.69 20.24 -17.41
C THR A 3 -1.08 19.28 -16.38
N PRO A 4 -1.18 19.56 -15.07
CA PRO A 4 -0.64 18.64 -14.07
C PRO A 4 -1.27 17.25 -14.22
N PRO A 5 -0.52 16.16 -14.03
CA PRO A 5 -1.03 14.80 -14.23
C PRO A 5 -2.24 14.56 -13.33
N THR A 6 -3.36 14.17 -13.96
CA THR A 6 -4.59 13.85 -13.24
C THR A 6 -4.44 12.44 -12.63
N PHE A 7 -4.05 12.36 -11.36
CA PHE A 7 -3.94 11.08 -10.66
C PHE A 7 -5.30 10.36 -10.54
N PRO A 8 -5.33 9.02 -10.61
CA PRO A 8 -6.55 8.25 -10.40
C PRO A 8 -7.16 8.50 -8.99
N ALA A 9 -8.48 8.34 -8.89
CA ALA A 9 -9.20 8.62 -7.65
C ALA A 9 -8.66 7.89 -6.39
N PRO A 10 -8.22 6.62 -6.48
CA PRO A 10 -7.60 5.93 -5.34
C PRO A 10 -6.36 6.66 -4.81
N LEU A 11 -5.45 7.05 -5.68
CA LEU A 11 -4.23 7.78 -5.29
C LEU A 11 -4.57 9.15 -4.70
N ARG A 12 -5.46 9.93 -5.33
CA ARG A 12 -5.86 11.24 -4.80
C ARG A 12 -6.45 11.15 -3.39
N LYS A 13 -7.30 10.13 -3.14
CA LYS A 13 -7.88 9.87 -1.82
C LYS A 13 -6.81 9.52 -0.80
N PHE A 14 -5.86 8.66 -1.18
CA PHE A 14 -4.75 8.26 -0.33
C PHE A 14 -3.84 9.45 0.02
N LEU A 15 -3.42 10.25 -0.97
CA LEU A 15 -2.55 11.41 -0.75
C LEU A 15 -3.18 12.44 0.20
N ARG A 16 -4.50 12.67 0.12
CA ARG A 16 -5.21 13.54 1.07
C ARG A 16 -5.13 13.01 2.50
N LYS A 17 -5.31 11.70 2.69
CA LYS A 17 -5.20 11.07 4.02
C LYS A 17 -3.77 11.15 4.57
N ALA A 18 -2.78 10.85 3.74
CA ALA A 18 -1.39 10.93 4.12
C ALA A 18 -0.99 12.35 4.53
N ALA A 19 -1.38 13.36 3.74
CA ALA A 19 -1.12 14.77 4.04
C ALA A 19 -1.87 15.27 5.28
N GLY A 20 -3.07 14.73 5.56
CA GLY A 20 -3.87 15.07 6.76
C GLY A 20 -3.45 14.35 8.04
N GLY A 21 -2.45 13.46 7.99
CA GLY A 21 -2.07 12.64 9.15
C GLY A 21 -3.04 11.50 9.46
N ASP A 22 -3.99 11.20 8.58
CA ASP A 22 -5.03 10.19 8.77
C ASP A 22 -4.52 8.74 8.58
N ILE A 23 -3.20 8.54 8.55
CA ILE A 23 -2.57 7.22 8.53
C ILE A 23 -1.71 7.10 9.80
N PRO A 24 -2.28 6.57 10.91
CA PRO A 24 -1.64 6.60 12.23
C PRO A 24 -0.22 6.04 12.25
N PHE A 25 0.01 4.90 11.60
CA PHE A 25 1.34 4.29 11.53
C PHE A 25 2.37 5.19 10.83
N TRP A 26 1.97 5.86 9.75
CA TRP A 26 2.86 6.79 9.03
C TRP A 26 3.22 8.00 9.88
N SER A 27 2.23 8.54 10.59
CA SER A 27 2.46 9.64 11.53
C SER A 27 3.41 9.24 12.66
N THR A 28 3.28 8.00 13.18
CA THR A 28 4.15 7.48 14.24
C THR A 28 5.61 7.39 13.82
N ILE A 29 5.90 7.00 12.57
CA ILE A 29 7.28 6.82 12.10
C ILE A 29 7.78 8.01 11.25
N GLY A 30 7.02 9.11 11.18
CA GLY A 30 7.41 10.32 10.44
C GLY A 30 7.49 10.11 8.92
N MET A 31 6.61 9.25 8.36
CA MET A 31 6.59 8.92 6.93
C MET A 31 5.70 9.89 6.15
N GLU A 32 6.18 10.33 4.99
CA GLU A 32 5.43 11.19 4.08
C GLU A 32 5.67 10.83 2.60
N VAL A 33 4.70 11.14 1.74
CA VAL A 33 4.88 11.02 0.29
C VAL A 33 5.63 12.25 -0.21
N VAL A 34 6.76 12.01 -0.90
CA VAL A 34 7.57 13.07 -1.50
C VAL A 34 7.18 13.29 -2.95
N GLU A 35 6.94 12.18 -3.68
CA GLU A 35 6.63 12.22 -5.11
C GLU A 35 5.78 11.02 -5.50
N SER A 36 4.93 11.22 -6.52
CA SER A 36 4.19 10.14 -7.15
C SER A 36 4.01 10.45 -8.64
N ALA A 37 4.24 9.44 -9.46
CA ALA A 37 3.98 9.46 -10.91
C ALA A 37 3.37 8.13 -11.32
N THR A 38 3.03 7.99 -12.60
CA THR A 38 2.45 6.73 -13.12
C THR A 38 3.41 5.56 -12.93
N GLY A 39 3.03 4.60 -12.09
CA GLY A 39 3.85 3.42 -11.76
C GLY A 39 5.05 3.73 -10.88
N MET A 40 5.19 4.94 -10.33
CA MET A 40 6.28 5.34 -9.46
C MET A 40 5.75 6.00 -8.18
N GLY A 41 6.41 5.70 -7.05
CA GLY A 41 6.12 6.30 -5.75
C GLY A 41 7.40 6.53 -4.97
N ARG A 42 7.50 7.68 -4.31
CA ARG A 42 8.63 8.02 -3.45
C ARG A 42 8.11 8.48 -2.09
N VAL A 43 8.60 7.85 -1.03
CA VAL A 43 8.29 8.21 0.35
C VAL A 43 9.58 8.53 1.10
N ARG A 44 9.47 9.43 2.08
CA ARG A 44 10.54 9.78 3.01
C ARG A 44 10.12 9.36 4.41
N VAL A 45 11.05 8.83 5.19
CA VAL A 45 10.93 8.74 6.64
C VAL A 45 11.93 9.69 7.25
N ARG A 46 11.43 10.64 8.06
CA ARG A 46 12.28 11.57 8.80
C ARG A 46 12.98 10.85 9.93
N PHE A 47 14.24 11.20 10.15
CA PHE A 47 14.99 10.64 11.26
C PHE A 47 14.38 11.07 12.60
N ASP A 48 14.19 10.09 13.47
CA ASP A 48 13.86 10.28 14.87
C ASP A 48 14.61 9.24 15.72
N LYS A 49 15.07 9.63 16.91
CA LYS A 49 15.79 8.73 17.83
C LYS A 49 14.94 7.54 18.28
N GLY A 50 13.61 7.68 18.33
CA GLY A 50 12.69 6.60 18.63
C GLY A 50 12.61 5.52 17.54
N LEU A 51 13.20 5.76 16.36
CA LEU A 51 13.26 4.78 15.27
C LEU A 51 14.56 3.95 15.27
N LEU A 52 15.43 4.14 16.27
CA LEU A 52 16.68 3.41 16.38
C LEU A 52 16.46 2.04 17.03
N ASN A 53 17.30 1.08 16.64
CA ASN A 53 17.43 -0.22 17.29
C ASN A 53 18.46 -0.16 18.44
N SER A 54 18.68 -1.29 19.12
CA SER A 54 19.65 -1.42 20.23
C SER A 54 21.11 -1.12 19.83
N ASN A 55 21.43 -1.12 18.53
CA ASN A 55 22.77 -0.82 18.01
C ASN A 55 22.93 0.68 17.64
N GLY A 56 21.93 1.52 17.93
CA GLY A 56 21.97 2.95 17.63
C GLY A 56 21.85 3.29 16.14
N VAL A 57 21.32 2.38 15.32
CA VAL A 57 21.04 2.61 13.90
C VAL A 57 19.55 2.47 13.63
N MET A 58 19.04 3.08 12.56
CA MET A 58 17.64 3.00 12.17
C MET A 58 17.18 1.53 12.10
N HIS A 59 16.08 1.23 12.77
CA HIS A 59 15.54 -0.13 12.84
C HIS A 59 15.17 -0.62 11.43
N GLY A 60 15.56 -1.85 11.08
CA GLY A 60 15.26 -2.45 9.78
C GLY A 60 13.76 -2.48 9.43
N GLY A 61 12.90 -2.57 10.45
CA GLY A 61 11.44 -2.46 10.28
C GLY A 61 10.98 -1.11 9.71
N VAL A 62 11.67 -0.02 10.03
CA VAL A 62 11.38 1.31 9.45
C VAL A 62 11.74 1.34 7.97
N VAL A 63 12.92 0.81 7.61
CA VAL A 63 13.38 0.70 6.21
C VAL A 63 12.44 -0.19 5.41
N PHE A 64 12.00 -1.33 6.00
CA PHE A 64 11.02 -2.24 5.41
C PHE A 64 9.67 -1.53 5.15
N SER A 65 9.17 -0.80 6.15
CA SER A 65 7.90 -0.06 6.04
C SER A 65 7.95 1.02 4.96
N ALA A 66 9.08 1.73 4.83
CA ALA A 66 9.28 2.71 3.77
C ALA A 66 9.24 2.07 2.38
N ALA A 67 9.88 0.89 2.21
CA ALA A 67 9.88 0.16 0.95
C ALA A 67 8.46 -0.32 0.56
N ASP A 68 7.71 -0.88 1.51
CA ASP A 68 6.32 -1.30 1.30
C ASP A 68 5.43 -0.12 0.92
N ALA A 69 5.53 0.98 1.66
CA ALA A 69 4.76 2.19 1.43
C ALA A 69 5.05 2.83 0.06
N ALA A 70 6.32 2.88 -0.36
CA ALA A 70 6.69 3.39 -1.68
C ALA A 70 6.04 2.56 -2.81
N THR A 71 6.03 1.22 -2.66
CA THR A 71 5.37 0.32 -3.61
C THR A 71 3.86 0.54 -3.63
N ALA A 72 3.25 0.72 -2.46
CA ALA A 72 1.82 1.02 -2.36
C ALA A 72 1.46 2.34 -3.06
N VAL A 73 2.25 3.40 -2.87
CA VAL A 73 2.06 4.70 -3.55
C VAL A 73 2.20 4.55 -5.07
N ALA A 74 3.23 3.83 -5.53
CA ALA A 74 3.46 3.55 -6.94
C ALA A 74 2.27 2.79 -7.57
N LEU A 75 1.80 1.73 -6.90
CA LEU A 75 0.68 0.92 -7.39
C LEU A 75 -0.64 1.69 -7.39
N LEU A 76 -0.91 2.54 -6.39
CA LEU A 76 -2.11 3.38 -6.34
C LEU A 76 -2.27 4.29 -7.57
N SER A 77 -1.17 4.66 -8.22
CA SER A 77 -1.18 5.46 -9.45
C SER A 77 -1.73 4.68 -10.66
N LEU A 78 -1.75 3.35 -10.58
CA LEU A 78 -2.22 2.43 -11.62
C LEU A 78 -3.55 1.75 -11.27
N MET A 79 -4.10 2.03 -10.08
CA MET A 79 -5.33 1.40 -9.59
C MET A 79 -6.58 2.00 -10.22
N GLN A 80 -7.54 1.16 -10.52
CA GLN A 80 -8.87 1.56 -10.99
C GLN A 80 -9.82 1.83 -9.81
N ALA A 81 -10.91 2.53 -10.08
CA ALA A 81 -11.92 2.80 -9.07
C ALA A 81 -12.53 1.49 -8.53
N GLY A 82 -12.55 1.35 -7.20
CA GLY A 82 -13.08 0.18 -6.51
C GLY A 82 -12.10 -0.97 -6.32
N GLU A 83 -10.97 -0.99 -7.00
CA GLU A 83 -9.91 -1.96 -6.71
C GLU A 83 -9.33 -1.75 -5.31
N ARG A 84 -8.91 -2.84 -4.70
CA ARG A 84 -8.18 -2.85 -3.44
C ARG A 84 -6.87 -3.59 -3.62
N MET A 85 -5.88 -3.24 -2.84
CA MET A 85 -4.59 -3.91 -2.84
C MET A 85 -4.19 -4.31 -1.43
N ALA A 86 -3.36 -5.33 -1.34
CA ALA A 86 -2.71 -5.76 -0.11
C ALA A 86 -1.35 -6.34 -0.45
N THR A 87 -0.34 -6.03 0.36
CA THR A 87 0.98 -6.65 0.28
C THR A 87 0.85 -8.14 0.58
N THR A 88 1.39 -8.99 -0.26
CA THR A 88 1.42 -10.44 -0.06
C THR A 88 2.79 -10.93 0.35
N GLU A 89 3.83 -10.31 -0.18
CA GLU A 89 5.21 -10.69 0.08
C GLU A 89 6.14 -9.51 -0.23
N MET A 90 7.23 -9.38 0.51
CA MET A 90 8.34 -8.52 0.14
C MET A 90 9.66 -9.15 0.58
N LYS A 91 10.57 -9.35 -0.38
CA LYS A 91 11.95 -9.67 -0.11
C LYS A 91 12.75 -8.38 -0.05
N ILE A 92 13.53 -8.18 1.03
CA ILE A 92 14.42 -7.04 1.19
C ILE A 92 15.85 -7.49 1.51
N ASN A 93 16.84 -6.78 0.96
CA ASN A 93 18.24 -6.88 1.31
C ASN A 93 18.68 -5.56 1.93
N PHE A 94 19.08 -5.60 3.19
CA PHE A 94 19.71 -4.47 3.89
C PHE A 94 21.20 -4.45 3.55
N ILE A 95 21.68 -3.34 3.02
CA ILE A 95 23.01 -3.19 2.45
C ILE A 95 23.89 -2.31 3.34
N LYS A 96 23.30 -1.21 3.85
CA LYS A 96 24.02 -0.22 4.68
C LYS A 96 23.14 0.22 5.84
N SER A 97 23.72 0.34 7.02
CA SER A 97 23.04 0.92 8.20
C SER A 97 22.89 2.43 8.06
N VAL A 98 21.82 2.97 8.64
CA VAL A 98 21.52 4.42 8.70
C VAL A 98 21.59 4.85 10.16
N GLN A 99 22.37 5.90 10.47
CA GLN A 99 22.54 6.36 11.85
C GLN A 99 21.65 7.57 12.18
N ALA A 100 21.88 8.71 11.52
CA ALA A 100 21.29 9.97 11.93
C ALA A 100 20.87 10.83 10.73
N CYS A 101 20.13 10.22 9.79
CA CYS A 101 19.57 10.94 8.64
C CYS A 101 18.27 10.30 8.18
N ASP A 102 17.51 11.08 7.40
CA ASP A 102 16.31 10.61 6.73
C ASP A 102 16.64 9.47 5.75
N ILE A 103 15.63 8.66 5.44
CA ILE A 103 15.69 7.72 4.32
C ILE A 103 14.61 8.07 3.30
N ILE A 104 14.92 7.76 2.04
CA ILE A 104 13.99 7.88 0.91
C ILE A 104 13.89 6.50 0.26
N ALA A 105 12.67 5.97 0.19
CA ALA A 105 12.33 4.79 -0.57
C ALA A 105 11.64 5.18 -1.87
N GLU A 106 12.15 4.70 -2.98
CA GLU A 106 11.58 4.88 -4.32
C GLU A 106 11.19 3.52 -4.89
N ALA A 107 9.97 3.40 -5.37
CA ALA A 107 9.45 2.19 -6.00
C ALA A 107 8.99 2.46 -7.43
N CYS A 108 9.27 1.48 -8.31
CA CYS A 108 8.74 1.40 -9.65
C CYS A 108 7.96 0.11 -9.82
N ILE A 109 6.74 0.17 -10.37
CA ILE A 109 5.96 -1.03 -10.69
C ILE A 109 6.52 -1.67 -11.96
N LEU A 110 7.07 -2.86 -11.81
CA LEU A 110 7.61 -3.67 -12.90
C LEU A 110 6.52 -4.39 -13.69
N HIS A 111 5.49 -4.84 -12.99
CA HIS A 111 4.37 -5.57 -13.56
C HIS A 111 3.08 -5.23 -12.83
N ARG A 112 2.00 -4.99 -13.60
CA ARG A 112 0.64 -4.84 -13.08
C ARG A 112 -0.30 -5.71 -13.88
N GLY A 113 -0.64 -6.88 -13.36
CA GLY A 113 -1.63 -7.81 -13.90
C GLY A 113 -3.04 -7.55 -13.36
N GLY A 114 -3.99 -8.45 -13.68
CA GLY A 114 -5.37 -8.37 -13.19
C GLY A 114 -5.51 -8.57 -11.68
N HIS A 115 -4.66 -9.39 -11.09
CA HIS A 115 -4.75 -9.82 -9.68
C HIS A 115 -3.46 -9.60 -8.88
N THR A 116 -2.34 -9.29 -9.53
CA THR A 116 -1.04 -9.11 -8.89
C THR A 116 -0.30 -7.95 -9.49
N ALA A 117 0.54 -7.32 -8.67
CA ALA A 117 1.54 -6.36 -9.13
C ALA A 117 2.87 -6.65 -8.44
N VAL A 118 3.96 -6.35 -9.13
CA VAL A 118 5.33 -6.47 -8.62
C VAL A 118 6.01 -5.13 -8.73
N GLY A 119 6.64 -4.68 -7.64
CA GLY A 119 7.40 -3.44 -7.57
C GLY A 119 8.85 -3.67 -7.17
N ASP A 120 9.78 -3.00 -7.87
CA ASP A 120 11.18 -2.88 -7.48
C ASP A 120 11.37 -1.65 -6.61
N VAL A 121 12.13 -1.78 -5.53
CA VAL A 121 12.33 -0.70 -4.57
C VAL A 121 13.80 -0.46 -4.30
N THR A 122 14.18 0.81 -4.29
CA THR A 122 15.50 1.29 -3.86
C THR A 122 15.32 2.21 -2.66
N VAL A 123 16.01 1.90 -1.55
CA VAL A 123 16.05 2.80 -0.39
C VAL A 123 17.44 3.43 -0.29
N ARG A 124 17.47 4.76 -0.11
CA ARG A 124 18.70 5.55 0.03
C ARG A 124 18.65 6.38 1.30
N ASP A 125 19.84 6.67 1.86
CA ASP A 125 20.02 7.62 2.95
C ASP A 125 20.02 9.07 2.44
N GLY A 126 20.01 10.04 3.36
CA GLY A 126 20.04 11.48 3.03
C GLY A 126 21.27 11.95 2.25
N ALA A 127 22.34 11.16 2.23
CA ALA A 127 23.54 11.39 1.42
C ALA A 127 23.50 10.68 0.05
N GLY A 128 22.39 9.96 -0.25
CA GLY A 128 22.21 9.25 -1.51
C GLY A 128 22.83 7.84 -1.56
N ASN A 129 23.41 7.33 -0.45
CA ASN A 129 23.94 5.98 -0.42
C ASN A 129 22.84 4.94 -0.45
N LEU A 130 23.08 3.81 -1.11
CA LEU A 130 22.17 2.66 -1.14
C LEU A 130 22.07 2.01 0.25
N VAL A 131 20.89 2.01 0.81
CA VAL A 131 20.56 1.43 2.12
C VAL A 131 19.95 0.04 1.99
N ALA A 132 19.01 -0.12 1.06
CA ALA A 132 18.35 -1.40 0.82
C ALA A 132 17.82 -1.50 -0.62
N LYS A 133 17.66 -2.75 -1.06
CA LYS A 133 16.93 -3.13 -2.27
C LYS A 133 15.83 -4.11 -1.90
N ALA A 134 14.64 -3.94 -2.50
CA ALA A 134 13.53 -4.84 -2.26
C ALA A 134 12.76 -5.14 -3.55
N LEU A 135 12.08 -6.28 -3.54
CA LEU A 135 11.07 -6.66 -4.52
C LEU A 135 9.80 -7.00 -3.74
N ALA A 136 8.71 -6.33 -4.07
CA ALA A 136 7.43 -6.46 -3.37
C ALA A 136 6.34 -6.96 -4.30
N THR A 137 5.51 -7.89 -3.82
CA THR A 137 4.35 -8.41 -4.53
C THR A 137 3.07 -8.00 -3.81
N PHE A 138 2.14 -7.45 -4.56
CA PHE A 138 0.82 -7.03 -4.07
C PHE A 138 -0.28 -7.84 -4.75
N ALA A 139 -1.27 -8.27 -3.97
CA ALA A 139 -2.53 -8.75 -4.51
C ALA A 139 -3.44 -7.56 -4.86
N ILE A 140 -4.13 -7.68 -6.00
CA ILE A 140 -5.16 -6.73 -6.43
C ILE A 140 -6.49 -7.47 -6.42
N THR A 141 -7.48 -6.92 -5.72
CA THR A 141 -8.84 -7.47 -5.69
C THR A 141 -9.82 -6.53 -6.36
N GLN A 142 -10.67 -7.09 -7.20
CA GLN A 142 -11.75 -6.36 -7.86
C GLN A 142 -12.90 -6.07 -6.88
N PRO A 143 -13.70 -5.03 -7.11
CA PRO A 143 -14.91 -4.81 -6.35
C PRO A 143 -15.81 -6.05 -6.43
N ARG A 144 -16.20 -6.61 -5.27
CA ARG A 144 -17.21 -7.67 -5.27
C ARG A 144 -18.50 -7.11 -5.85
N ALA A 145 -19.04 -7.75 -6.87
CA ALA A 145 -20.41 -7.50 -7.30
C ALA A 145 -21.34 -7.61 -6.06
N PRO A 146 -22.35 -6.72 -5.93
CA PRO A 146 -23.27 -6.80 -4.80
C PRO A 146 -23.92 -8.19 -4.79
N VAL A 147 -23.75 -8.91 -3.67
CA VAL A 147 -24.42 -10.21 -3.49
C VAL A 147 -25.93 -9.92 -3.43
N VAL A 148 -26.62 -10.15 -4.54
CA VAL A 148 -28.09 -10.14 -4.56
C VAL A 148 -28.55 -11.30 -3.71
N ARG A 149 -28.86 -11.05 -2.44
CA ARG A 149 -29.50 -12.03 -1.56
C ARG A 149 -30.86 -12.37 -2.19
N ARG A 150 -30.93 -13.49 -2.91
CA ARG A 150 -32.20 -14.06 -3.32
C ARG A 150 -33.05 -14.23 -2.06
N LYS A 151 -34.16 -13.46 -1.96
CA LYS A 151 -35.15 -13.67 -0.90
C LYS A 151 -35.57 -15.14 -0.98
N ARG A 152 -35.37 -15.89 0.09
CA ARG A 152 -35.92 -17.26 0.21
C ARG A 152 -37.43 -17.13 0.03
N VAL A 153 -37.94 -17.67 -1.07
CA VAL A 153 -39.39 -17.82 -1.26
C VAL A 153 -39.84 -18.76 -0.15
N ALA A 154 -40.67 -18.25 0.74
CA ALA A 154 -41.28 -19.05 1.81
C ALA A 154 -42.12 -20.14 1.15
N LYS A 155 -41.77 -21.43 1.36
CA LYS A 155 -42.61 -22.54 0.93
C LYS A 155 -43.99 -22.41 1.60
N LYS A 156 -45.03 -22.19 0.81
CA LYS A 156 -46.43 -22.26 1.28
C LYS A 156 -46.63 -23.64 1.94
N LYS A 157 -47.02 -23.64 3.22
CA LYS A 157 -47.44 -24.84 3.92
C LYS A 157 -48.71 -25.37 3.25
N THR A 158 -48.64 -26.60 2.72
CA THR A 158 -49.80 -27.33 2.22
C THR A 158 -50.74 -27.59 3.39
N PRO A 159 -52.06 -27.27 3.29
CA PRO A 159 -52.98 -27.54 4.39
C PRO A 159 -53.19 -29.05 4.56
N ALA A 160 -53.18 -29.52 5.81
CA ALA A 160 -53.38 -30.90 6.18
C ALA A 160 -54.79 -31.38 5.72
N ARG A 161 -54.84 -32.49 5.00
CA ARG A 161 -56.09 -33.21 4.65
C ARG A 161 -56.79 -33.63 5.96
N LYS A 162 -57.96 -33.10 6.22
CA LYS A 162 -58.87 -33.66 7.24
C LYS A 162 -59.38 -35.00 6.74
N ASN A 163 -59.01 -36.08 7.44
CA ASN A 163 -59.70 -37.38 7.29
C ASN A 163 -61.02 -37.27 8.02
N THR A 164 -62.12 -37.38 7.26
CA THR A 164 -63.45 -37.71 7.74
C THR A 164 -63.68 -39.16 7.40
N GLY A 165 -63.80 -40.00 8.41
CA GLY A 165 -64.27 -41.33 8.41
C GLY A 165 -64.85 -41.63 9.76
#